data_f2198e4326942514cb83ceb3462ed888
#
_entry.id   f2198e4326942514cb83ceb3462ed888
#
_cell.length_a   1.000
_cell.length_b   1.000
_cell.length_c   1.000
_cell.angle_alpha   90.00
_cell.angle_beta   90.00
_cell.angle_gamma   90.00
#
_symmetry.space_group_name_H-M   'P 1'
#
loop_
_entity.id
_entity.type
_entity.pdbx_description
1 polymer ?
#
loop_
_entity_poly.entity_id
_entity_poly.type
_entity_poly.pdbx_seq_one_letter_code
_entity_poly.pdbx_strand_id
1 'polypeptide(L)'
;MIAKQLSIFLENKSGRLTEVTRVLAEGGINLSALCIAETADFGILRGVVSEPEKAYQLLKENHFAVNVNDVVGISCPNIPGALAKVLQYLSDEGVFIEYMYSFANGDHANVVIRPSDMENCLRVLKER
;
A
#
# COMPACT_ATOMS: atom_id res chain seq x y z
N MET A 1 -7.86 -4.83 8.66
CA MET A 1 -6.87 -5.90 8.68
C MET A 1 -6.36 -6.23 7.31
N ILE A 2 -7.00 -7.12 6.55
CA ILE A 2 -6.56 -7.34 5.17
C ILE A 2 -7.09 -6.21 4.29
N ALA A 3 -6.21 -5.63 3.50
CA ALA A 3 -6.58 -4.61 2.53
C ALA A 3 -6.05 -4.99 1.15
N LYS A 4 -6.67 -4.46 0.11
CA LYS A 4 -6.23 -4.67 -1.26
C LYS A 4 -5.38 -3.49 -1.70
N GLN A 5 -4.23 -3.80 -2.24
CA GLN A 5 -3.29 -2.81 -2.74
C GLN A 5 -3.07 -3.01 -4.22
N LEU A 6 -2.97 -1.93 -4.96
CA LEU A 6 -2.51 -1.99 -6.36
C LEU A 6 -0.99 -1.84 -6.39
N SER A 7 -0.35 -2.65 -7.20
CA SER A 7 1.07 -2.50 -7.54
C SER A 7 1.15 -2.27 -9.05
N ILE A 8 1.67 -1.12 -9.43
CA ILE A 8 1.71 -0.68 -10.83
C ILE A 8 3.16 -0.45 -11.24
N PHE A 9 3.58 -1.12 -12.31
CA PHE A 9 4.91 -0.90 -12.87
C PHE A 9 4.90 0.35 -13.74
N LEU A 10 5.78 1.29 -13.43
CA LEU A 10 5.94 2.54 -14.17
C LEU A 10 7.31 2.59 -14.81
N GLU A 11 7.34 2.84 -16.12
CA GLU A 11 8.59 3.14 -16.78
C GLU A 11 9.09 4.50 -16.25
N ASN A 12 10.40 4.63 -16.12
CA ASN A 12 11.00 5.88 -15.61
C ASN A 12 10.99 6.97 -16.69
N LYS A 13 9.79 7.40 -17.03
CA LYS A 13 9.53 8.45 -18.05
C LYS A 13 8.67 9.53 -17.46
N SER A 14 8.92 10.77 -17.89
CA SER A 14 8.08 11.89 -17.53
C SER A 14 6.62 11.64 -17.95
N GLY A 15 5.70 11.94 -17.06
CA GLY A 15 4.26 11.84 -17.34
C GLY A 15 3.61 10.50 -17.05
N ARG A 16 4.37 9.45 -16.74
CA ARG A 16 3.75 8.14 -16.47
C ARG A 16 2.90 8.15 -15.20
N LEU A 17 3.40 8.79 -14.15
CA LEU A 17 2.64 8.95 -12.90
C LEU A 17 1.37 9.78 -13.15
N THR A 18 1.48 10.84 -13.93
CA THR A 18 0.34 11.67 -14.31
C THR A 18 -0.73 10.84 -15.05
N GLU A 19 -0.31 9.97 -15.96
CA GLU A 19 -1.25 9.09 -16.68
C GLU A 19 -2.01 8.18 -15.75
N VAL A 20 -1.32 7.54 -14.79
CA VAL A 20 -1.96 6.65 -13.81
C VAL A 20 -3.03 7.40 -13.03
N THR A 21 -2.66 8.54 -12.46
CA THR A 21 -3.60 9.32 -11.65
C THR A 21 -4.77 9.84 -12.48
N ARG A 22 -4.53 10.20 -13.75
CA ARG A 22 -5.59 10.63 -14.66
C ARG A 22 -6.59 9.49 -14.95
N VAL A 23 -6.08 8.30 -15.26
CA VAL A 23 -6.92 7.12 -15.52
C VAL A 23 -7.82 6.82 -14.32
N LEU A 24 -7.25 6.85 -13.12
CA LEU A 24 -8.03 6.61 -11.90
C LEU A 24 -9.08 7.71 -11.69
N ALA A 25 -8.71 8.96 -11.89
CA ALA A 25 -9.62 10.10 -11.73
C ALA A 25 -10.79 10.04 -12.71
N GLU A 26 -10.53 9.72 -13.96
CA GLU A 26 -11.58 9.59 -14.98
C GLU A 26 -12.54 8.44 -14.67
N GLY A 27 -12.05 7.42 -14.00
CA GLY A 27 -12.88 6.30 -13.53
C GLY A 27 -13.61 6.57 -12.23
N GLY A 28 -13.44 7.75 -11.63
CA GLY A 28 -14.07 8.07 -10.34
C GLY A 28 -13.45 7.35 -9.17
N ILE A 29 -12.19 6.92 -9.29
CA ILE A 29 -11.50 6.15 -8.25
C ILE A 29 -10.59 7.06 -7.45
N ASN A 30 -10.77 7.05 -6.14
CA ASN A 30 -9.93 7.83 -5.24
C ASN A 30 -8.67 7.04 -4.86
N LEU A 31 -7.54 7.72 -4.89
CA LEU A 31 -6.25 7.17 -4.46
C LEU A 31 -5.94 7.77 -3.08
N SER A 32 -6.17 6.97 -2.03
CA SER A 32 -6.04 7.46 -0.66
C SER A 32 -4.63 7.45 -0.12
N ALA A 33 -3.81 6.54 -0.61
CA ALA A 33 -2.42 6.44 -0.17
C ALA A 33 -1.58 5.89 -1.31
N LEU A 34 -0.35 6.35 -1.42
CA LEU A 34 0.57 5.83 -2.42
C LEU A 34 2.01 5.98 -1.98
N CYS A 35 2.85 5.12 -2.50
CA CYS A 35 4.29 5.27 -2.42
C CYS A 35 4.92 4.73 -3.71
N ILE A 36 6.09 5.21 -4.04
CA ILE A 36 6.84 4.75 -5.21
C ILE A 36 8.19 4.24 -4.75
N ALA A 37 8.50 3.01 -5.13
CA ALA A 37 9.83 2.44 -4.94
C ALA A 37 10.53 2.46 -6.29
N GLU A 38 11.67 3.12 -6.38
CA GLU A 38 12.40 3.31 -7.62
C GLU A 38 13.54 2.31 -7.81
N THR A 39 13.76 1.93 -9.07
CA THR A 39 15.01 1.37 -9.53
C THR A 39 15.54 2.29 -10.62
N ALA A 40 16.69 1.97 -11.23
CA ALA A 40 17.30 2.82 -12.27
C ALA A 40 16.38 3.03 -13.49
N ASP A 41 15.66 1.98 -13.89
CA ASP A 41 14.91 1.98 -15.15
C ASP A 41 13.40 2.09 -14.99
N PHE A 42 12.88 1.75 -13.83
CA PHE A 42 11.43 1.78 -13.56
C PHE A 42 11.13 1.97 -12.09
N GLY A 43 9.88 2.22 -11.79
CA GLY A 43 9.38 2.30 -10.43
C GLY A 43 8.19 1.38 -10.23
N ILE A 44 7.89 1.10 -8.99
CA ILE A 44 6.67 0.40 -8.61
C ILE A 44 5.85 1.36 -7.77
N LEU A 45 4.67 1.73 -8.26
CA LEU A 45 3.71 2.50 -7.49
C LEU A 45 2.85 1.51 -6.71
N ARG A 46 2.83 1.67 -5.39
CA ARG A 46 1.93 0.91 -4.53
C ARG A 46 0.89 1.87 -3.98
N GLY A 47 -0.37 1.49 -4.08
CA GLY A 47 -1.43 2.39 -3.65
C GLY A 47 -2.67 1.70 -3.13
N VAL A 48 -3.38 2.41 -2.28
CA VAL A 48 -4.67 2.00 -1.75
C VAL A 48 -5.73 2.88 -2.42
N VAL A 49 -6.69 2.25 -3.07
CA VAL A 49 -7.71 2.94 -3.85
C VAL A 49 -9.10 2.55 -3.38
N SER A 50 -10.10 3.38 -3.73
CA SER A 50 -11.49 3.18 -3.31
C SER A 50 -12.14 1.94 -3.94
N GLU A 51 -11.76 1.58 -5.16
CA GLU A 51 -12.35 0.46 -5.90
C GLU A 51 -11.25 -0.34 -6.60
N PRO A 52 -10.56 -1.25 -5.87
CA PRO A 52 -9.38 -1.96 -6.42
C PRO A 52 -9.65 -2.73 -7.71
N GLU A 53 -10.76 -3.45 -7.79
CA GLU A 53 -11.06 -4.27 -8.96
C GLU A 53 -11.32 -3.41 -10.21
N LYS A 54 -12.06 -2.32 -10.05
CA LYS A 54 -12.32 -1.38 -11.14
C LYS A 54 -11.03 -0.70 -11.58
N ALA A 55 -10.20 -0.30 -10.61
CA ALA A 55 -8.91 0.31 -10.89
C ALA A 55 -8.01 -0.63 -11.67
N TYR A 56 -7.95 -1.90 -11.26
CA TYR A 56 -7.20 -2.93 -11.95
C TYR A 56 -7.60 -3.02 -13.41
N GLN A 57 -8.91 -3.13 -13.68
CA GLN A 57 -9.43 -3.25 -15.04
C GLN A 57 -9.11 -2.01 -15.88
N LEU A 58 -9.33 -0.83 -15.34
CA LEU A 58 -9.06 0.42 -16.06
C LEU A 58 -7.59 0.60 -16.42
N LEU A 59 -6.71 0.29 -15.47
CA LEU A 59 -5.27 0.42 -15.70
C LEU A 59 -4.78 -0.61 -16.71
N LYS A 60 -5.30 -1.83 -16.61
CA LYS A 60 -4.96 -2.88 -17.57
C LYS A 60 -5.42 -2.53 -18.99
N GLU A 61 -6.62 -1.97 -19.14
CA GLU A 61 -7.13 -1.50 -20.42
C GLU A 61 -6.29 -0.36 -21.00
N ASN A 62 -5.65 0.43 -20.14
CA ASN A 62 -4.76 1.51 -20.55
C ASN A 62 -3.30 1.05 -20.65
N HIS A 63 -3.08 -0.26 -20.74
CA HIS A 63 -1.78 -0.88 -21.01
C HIS A 63 -0.75 -0.72 -19.89
N PHE A 64 -1.20 -0.59 -18.64
CA PHE A 64 -0.32 -0.63 -17.49
C PHE A 64 -0.17 -2.06 -16.99
N ALA A 65 1.03 -2.41 -16.57
CA ALA A 65 1.29 -3.66 -15.87
C ALA A 65 0.89 -3.46 -14.41
N VAL A 66 -0.17 -4.12 -13.98
CA VAL A 66 -0.77 -3.90 -12.66
C VAL A 66 -1.13 -5.22 -11.99
N ASN A 67 -0.94 -5.29 -10.68
CA ASN A 67 -1.36 -6.42 -9.85
C ASN A 67 -2.15 -5.90 -8.67
N VAL A 68 -3.03 -6.76 -8.15
CA VAL A 68 -3.74 -6.53 -6.87
C VAL A 68 -3.10 -7.45 -5.85
N ASN A 69 -2.66 -6.88 -4.73
CA ASN A 69 -1.99 -7.62 -3.67
C ASN A 69 -2.74 -7.49 -2.35
N ASP A 70 -2.66 -8.52 -1.53
CA ASP A 70 -3.13 -8.44 -0.15
C ASP A 70 -2.04 -7.84 0.71
N VAL A 71 -2.43 -6.89 1.55
CA VAL A 71 -1.56 -6.27 2.54
C VAL A 71 -2.31 -6.19 3.86
N VAL A 72 -1.60 -5.88 4.93
CA VAL A 72 -2.20 -5.75 6.26
C VAL A 72 -2.31 -4.26 6.59
N GLY A 73 -3.51 -3.83 6.95
CA GLY A 73 -3.77 -2.47 7.40
C GLY A 73 -3.90 -2.43 8.91
N ILE A 74 -3.19 -1.51 9.55
CA ILE A 74 -3.22 -1.30 10.99
C ILE A 74 -3.45 0.18 11.24
N SER A 75 -4.22 0.49 12.29
CA SER A 75 -4.38 1.87 12.74
C SER A 75 -3.65 2.06 14.07
N CYS A 76 -2.97 3.16 14.23
CA CYS A 76 -2.35 3.54 15.50
C CYS A 76 -2.51 5.05 15.72
N PRO A 77 -2.37 5.51 16.98
CA PRO A 77 -2.41 6.95 17.23
C PRO A 77 -1.29 7.68 16.48
N ASN A 78 -1.60 8.86 15.98
CA ASN A 78 -0.61 9.69 15.27
C ASN A 78 0.16 10.55 16.28
N ILE A 79 0.94 9.90 17.13
CA ILE A 79 1.75 10.54 18.18
C ILE A 79 3.13 9.90 18.22
N PRO A 80 4.13 10.61 18.78
CA PRO A 80 5.48 10.03 18.91
C PRO A 80 5.47 8.69 19.64
N GLY A 81 6.16 7.72 19.07
CA GLY A 81 6.32 6.39 19.67
C GLY A 81 5.23 5.38 19.36
N ALA A 82 4.08 5.79 18.84
CA ALA A 82 2.99 4.84 18.56
C ALA A 82 3.38 3.81 17.49
N LEU A 83 3.97 4.27 16.41
CA LEU A 83 4.44 3.36 15.36
C LEU A 83 5.57 2.47 15.88
N ALA A 84 6.48 3.04 16.65
CA ALA A 84 7.59 2.28 17.23
C ALA A 84 7.08 1.12 18.08
N LYS A 85 6.03 1.33 18.86
CA LYS A 85 5.40 0.28 19.68
C LYS A 85 4.83 -0.85 18.82
N VAL A 86 4.11 -0.51 17.77
CA VAL A 86 3.54 -1.51 16.86
C VAL A 86 4.64 -2.34 16.22
N LEU A 87 5.66 -1.67 15.69
CA LEU A 87 6.77 -2.35 15.03
C LEU A 87 7.58 -3.22 15.99
N GLN A 88 7.76 -2.75 17.24
CA GLN A 88 8.46 -3.52 18.26
C GLN A 88 7.69 -4.81 18.56
N TYR A 89 6.37 -4.71 18.70
CA TYR A 89 5.53 -5.88 18.95
C TYR A 89 5.66 -6.91 17.82
N LEU A 90 5.56 -6.45 16.58
CA LEU A 90 5.66 -7.33 15.40
C LEU A 90 7.06 -7.97 15.32
N SER A 91 8.09 -7.20 15.58
CA SER A 91 9.47 -7.68 15.57
C SER A 91 9.69 -8.75 16.64
N ASP A 92 9.19 -8.50 17.87
CA ASP A 92 9.31 -9.44 18.98
C ASP A 92 8.62 -10.78 18.67
N GLU A 93 7.56 -10.74 17.88
CA GLU A 93 6.80 -11.93 17.48
C GLU A 93 7.31 -12.54 16.16
N GLY A 94 8.45 -12.08 15.67
CA GLY A 94 9.11 -12.67 14.52
C GLY A 94 8.48 -12.32 13.17
N VAL A 95 7.72 -11.23 13.10
CA VAL A 95 7.13 -10.80 11.84
C VAL A 95 8.16 -9.99 11.04
N PHE A 96 8.50 -10.47 9.87
CA PHE A 96 9.40 -9.76 8.95
C PHE A 96 8.55 -8.91 7.99
N ILE A 97 8.88 -7.63 7.89
CA ILE A 97 8.18 -6.68 7.03
C ILE A 97 9.03 -6.45 5.78
N GLU A 98 8.49 -6.80 4.61
CA GLU A 98 9.15 -6.59 3.33
C GLU A 98 9.15 -5.12 2.94
N TYR A 99 7.99 -4.46 3.13
CA TYR A 99 7.85 -3.02 2.94
C TYR A 99 6.64 -2.54 3.72
N MET A 100 6.61 -1.23 3.94
CA MET A 100 5.46 -0.58 4.57
C MET A 100 5.38 0.87 4.13
N TYR A 101 4.22 1.45 4.26
CA TYR A 101 4.00 2.88 4.13
C TYR A 101 2.83 3.26 5.02
N SER A 102 2.73 4.55 5.32
CA SER A 102 1.68 5.02 6.21
C SER A 102 1.13 6.36 5.73
N PHE A 103 -0.07 6.65 6.18
CA PHE A 103 -0.69 7.94 5.91
C PHE A 103 -1.51 8.37 7.12
N ALA A 104 -1.49 9.68 7.39
CA ALA A 104 -2.20 10.25 8.53
C ALA A 104 -3.67 10.49 8.18
N ASN A 105 -4.52 10.28 9.16
CA ASN A 105 -5.95 10.56 9.06
C ASN A 105 -6.39 11.17 10.41
N GLY A 106 -6.17 12.47 10.56
CA GLY A 106 -6.44 13.17 11.80
C GLY A 106 -5.50 12.74 12.91
N ASP A 107 -6.07 12.28 14.01
CA ASP A 107 -5.30 11.82 15.18
C ASP A 107 -4.83 10.37 15.07
N HIS A 108 -5.13 9.71 13.95
CA HIS A 108 -4.69 8.34 13.67
C HIS A 108 -3.76 8.29 12.49
N ALA A 109 -2.92 7.27 12.47
CA ALA A 109 -2.12 6.90 11.33
C ALA A 109 -2.57 5.50 10.86
N ASN A 110 -2.77 5.37 9.56
CA ASN A 110 -3.02 4.08 8.94
C ASN A 110 -1.71 3.55 8.39
N VAL A 111 -1.34 2.35 8.78
CA VAL A 111 -0.09 1.72 8.40
C VAL A 111 -0.40 0.54 7.51
N VAL A 112 0.18 0.51 6.32
CA VAL A 112 0.04 -0.58 5.37
C VAL A 112 1.32 -1.39 5.40
N ILE A 113 1.21 -2.68 5.68
CA ILE A 113 2.35 -3.56 5.85
C ILE A 113 2.24 -4.74 4.89
N ARG A 114 3.34 -5.04 4.20
CA ARG A 114 3.48 -6.29 3.47
C ARG A 114 4.44 -7.19 4.24
N PRO A 115 3.93 -8.13 5.05
CA PRO A 115 4.79 -9.08 5.74
C PRO A 115 5.20 -10.21 4.80
N SER A 116 6.30 -10.88 5.10
CA SER A 116 6.73 -12.05 4.33
C SER A 116 5.75 -13.22 4.51
N ASP A 117 5.09 -13.28 5.67
CA ASP A 117 4.12 -14.33 6.02
C ASP A 117 2.84 -13.66 6.49
N MET A 118 1.87 -13.57 5.57
CA MET A 118 0.58 -12.92 5.84
C MET A 118 -0.19 -13.60 6.96
N GLU A 119 -0.23 -14.92 6.93
CA GLU A 119 -0.98 -15.70 7.91
C GLU A 119 -0.42 -15.50 9.32
N ASN A 120 0.90 -15.59 9.47
CA ASN A 120 1.56 -15.36 10.74
C ASN A 120 1.33 -13.94 11.26
N CYS A 121 1.44 -12.95 10.39
CA CYS A 121 1.23 -11.56 10.77
C CYS A 121 -0.19 -11.32 11.29
N LEU A 122 -1.18 -11.86 10.58
CA LEU A 122 -2.59 -11.73 10.99
C LEU A 122 -2.85 -12.41 12.33
N ARG A 123 -2.25 -13.58 12.54
CA ARG A 123 -2.36 -14.29 13.82
C ARG A 123 -1.79 -13.46 14.97
N VAL A 124 -0.59 -12.93 14.77
CA VAL A 124 0.10 -12.12 15.78
C VAL A 124 -0.71 -10.86 16.13
N LEU A 125 -1.25 -10.18 15.12
CA LEU A 125 -2.06 -8.99 15.33
C LEU A 125 -3.38 -9.30 16.05
N LYS A 126 -3.96 -10.45 15.78
CA LYS A 126 -5.19 -10.89 16.44
C LYS A 126 -4.97 -11.15 17.93
N GLU A 127 -3.80 -11.60 18.30
CA GLU A 127 -3.42 -11.88 19.69
C GLU A 127 -3.02 -10.63 20.48
N ARG A 128 -2.83 -9.51 19.81
CA ARG A 128 -2.37 -8.25 20.39
C ARG A 128 -3.35 -7.57 21.36
#